data_5ca70e8a92e781e8fd3652d3bb3593ab
#
_entry.id   5ca70e8a92e781e8fd3652d3bb3593ab
#
_cell.length_a   1.000
_cell.length_b   1.000
_cell.length_c   1.000
_cell.angle_alpha   90.00
_cell.angle_beta   90.00
_cell.angle_gamma   90.00
#
_symmetry.space_group_name_H-M   'P 1'
#
loop_
_entity.id
_entity.type
_entity.pdbx_description
1 polymer ?
#
loop_
_entity_poly.entity_id
_entity_poly.type
_entity_poly.pdbx_seq_one_letter_code
_entity_poly.pdbx_strand_id
1 'polypeptide(L)'
;MASTQQTQQVKRRRQIKNPISINDMRDAVVDEGTYSKYVNEIIPFVDWLCAELPDWLTTYCRERHTEIIFLRENEGKKQRQQRIKASWMNIVKDAGSQPLLHLDRMTPDGVMQYIRLQANQRTGKYLSASSYNGKRSAIHHLVRVHWGNGQRAWSEEF
;
A
#
# COMPACT_ATOMS: atom_id res chain seq x y z
N MET A 1 31.82 45.83 21.02
CA MET A 1 31.26 44.47 21.05
C MET A 1 30.00 44.46 20.22
N ALA A 2 30.02 43.86 19.04
CA ALA A 2 28.85 43.77 18.17
C ALA A 2 28.07 42.52 18.53
N SER A 3 26.86 42.71 19.06
CA SER A 3 25.90 41.60 19.28
C SER A 3 25.30 41.20 17.95
N THR A 4 25.75 40.07 17.42
CA THR A 4 25.14 39.46 16.24
C THR A 4 23.82 38.86 16.65
N GLN A 5 22.72 39.58 16.45
CA GLN A 5 21.38 39.00 16.55
C GLN A 5 21.16 38.13 15.32
N GLN A 6 21.31 36.82 15.51
CA GLN A 6 20.82 35.84 14.56
C GLN A 6 19.31 35.90 14.55
N THR A 7 18.75 36.53 13.54
CA THR A 7 17.32 36.51 13.25
C THR A 7 16.99 35.11 12.73
N GLN A 8 16.50 34.26 13.60
CA GLN A 8 15.89 32.97 13.18
C GLN A 8 14.66 33.28 12.33
N GLN A 9 14.81 33.13 11.01
CA GLN A 9 13.65 33.10 10.11
C GLN A 9 12.84 31.86 10.41
N VAL A 10 11.80 32.03 11.23
CA VAL A 10 10.75 31.02 11.38
C VAL A 10 10.07 30.91 10.04
N LYS A 11 10.31 29.78 9.32
CA LYS A 11 9.58 29.45 8.10
C LYS A 11 8.11 29.38 8.44
N ARG A 12 7.36 30.44 8.14
CA ARG A 12 5.90 30.44 8.29
C ARG A 12 5.32 29.35 7.41
N ARG A 13 4.75 28.31 8.02
CA ARG A 13 3.97 27.31 7.30
C ARG A 13 2.84 28.02 6.58
N ARG A 14 2.73 27.82 5.27
CA ARG A 14 1.62 28.37 4.49
C ARG A 14 0.33 27.80 5.07
N GLN A 15 -0.50 28.67 5.63
CA GLN A 15 -1.83 28.30 6.09
C GLN A 15 -2.73 28.16 4.85
N ILE A 16 -3.49 27.07 4.80
CA ILE A 16 -4.50 26.86 3.77
C ILE A 16 -5.65 27.82 4.08
N LYS A 17 -6.04 28.67 3.11
CA LYS A 17 -7.08 29.68 3.30
C LYS A 17 -8.46 29.08 3.58
N ASN A 18 -8.74 27.88 3.06
CA ASN A 18 -9.99 27.16 3.30
C ASN A 18 -9.63 25.78 3.88
N PRO A 19 -9.81 25.55 5.18
CA PRO A 19 -9.54 24.23 5.76
C PRO A 19 -10.49 23.20 5.16
N ILE A 20 -9.93 22.08 4.70
CA ILE A 20 -10.69 20.94 4.20
C ILE A 20 -11.51 20.37 5.35
N SER A 21 -12.78 20.01 5.12
CA SER A 21 -13.61 19.37 6.12
C SER A 21 -13.04 18.01 6.54
N ILE A 22 -13.38 17.56 7.76
CA ILE A 22 -12.93 16.23 8.23
C ILE A 22 -13.44 15.11 7.31
N ASN A 23 -14.63 15.27 6.73
CA ASN A 23 -15.15 14.30 5.79
C ASN A 23 -14.36 14.31 4.48
N ASP A 24 -14.04 15.49 3.96
CA ASP A 24 -13.19 15.60 2.75
C ASP A 24 -11.79 15.06 3.00
N MET A 25 -11.26 15.19 4.22
CA MET A 25 -9.98 14.56 4.59
C MET A 25 -10.06 13.03 4.64
N ARG A 26 -11.20 12.48 5.04
CA ARG A 26 -11.44 11.02 5.03
C ARG A 26 -11.60 10.49 3.63
N ASP A 27 -12.22 11.27 2.76
CA ASP A 27 -12.49 10.93 1.36
C ASP A 27 -11.36 11.40 0.43
N ALA A 28 -10.32 12.02 0.99
CA ALA A 28 -9.18 12.49 0.22
C ALA A 28 -8.60 11.35 -0.61
N VAL A 29 -8.63 11.53 -1.91
CA VAL A 29 -8.00 10.62 -2.87
C VAL A 29 -6.51 10.64 -2.60
N VAL A 30 -5.95 9.46 -2.40
CA VAL A 30 -4.50 9.27 -2.27
C VAL A 30 -3.84 9.78 -3.55
N ASP A 31 -2.86 10.67 -3.44
CA ASP A 31 -2.14 11.16 -4.61
C ASP A 31 -1.45 10.02 -5.36
N GLU A 32 -1.21 10.22 -6.66
CA GLU A 32 -0.69 9.18 -7.54
C GLU A 32 0.69 8.65 -7.10
N GLY A 33 1.53 9.51 -6.55
CA GLY A 33 2.85 9.13 -6.03
C GLY A 33 2.75 8.20 -4.82
N THR A 34 1.88 8.50 -3.88
CA THR A 34 1.61 7.65 -2.71
C THR A 34 0.93 6.35 -3.13
N TYR A 35 -0.03 6.42 -4.05
CA TYR A 35 -0.69 5.24 -4.61
C TYR A 35 0.31 4.29 -5.31
N SER A 36 1.21 4.84 -6.09
CA SER A 36 2.29 4.07 -6.73
C SER A 36 3.18 3.34 -5.71
N LYS A 37 3.50 3.98 -4.58
CA LYS A 37 4.23 3.34 -3.48
C LYS A 37 3.43 2.22 -2.83
N TYR A 38 2.14 2.42 -2.61
CA TYR A 38 1.27 1.37 -2.07
C TYR A 38 1.22 0.14 -2.97
N VAL A 39 1.09 0.32 -4.27
CA VAL A 39 1.09 -0.80 -5.22
C VAL A 39 2.39 -1.58 -5.17
N ASN A 40 3.54 -0.92 -5.03
CA ASN A 40 4.82 -1.60 -4.85
C ASN A 40 4.89 -2.49 -3.60
N GLU A 41 4.13 -2.16 -2.56
CA GLU A 41 4.04 -2.97 -1.34
C GLU A 41 2.93 -4.03 -1.40
N ILE A 42 1.87 -3.78 -2.17
CA ILE A 42 0.75 -4.72 -2.36
C ILE A 42 1.17 -5.93 -3.19
N ILE A 43 1.96 -5.74 -4.23
CA ILE A 43 2.41 -6.84 -5.11
C ILE A 43 3.12 -7.95 -4.32
N PRO A 44 4.15 -7.67 -3.50
CA PRO A 44 4.79 -8.70 -2.68
C PRO A 44 3.84 -9.35 -1.66
N PHE A 45 2.89 -8.59 -1.14
CA PHE A 45 1.88 -9.11 -0.22
C PHE A 45 0.98 -10.13 -0.90
N VAL A 46 0.52 -9.85 -2.11
CA VAL A 46 -0.27 -10.80 -2.90
C VAL A 46 0.56 -12.03 -3.29
N ASP A 47 1.82 -11.87 -3.65
CA ASP A 47 2.73 -12.99 -3.90
C ASP A 47 2.82 -13.92 -2.68
N TRP A 48 2.98 -13.34 -1.50
CA TRP A 48 3.04 -14.09 -0.24
C TRP A 48 1.71 -14.79 0.06
N LEU A 49 0.58 -14.11 -0.15
CA LEU A 49 -0.75 -14.71 0.03
C LEU A 49 -0.97 -15.89 -0.92
N CYS A 50 -0.53 -15.81 -2.16
CA CYS A 50 -0.63 -16.92 -3.11
C CYS A 50 0.12 -18.16 -2.61
N ALA A 51 1.26 -17.97 -1.94
CA ALA A 51 2.07 -19.06 -1.40
C ALA A 51 1.57 -19.61 -0.06
N GLU A 52 1.17 -18.73 0.86
CA GLU A 52 0.93 -19.09 2.26
C GLU A 52 -0.55 -19.15 2.65
N LEU A 53 -1.36 -18.23 2.15
CA LEU A 53 -2.77 -18.08 2.49
C LEU A 53 -3.64 -17.84 1.24
N PRO A 54 -3.63 -18.76 0.25
CA PRO A 54 -4.34 -18.57 -1.01
C PRO A 54 -5.87 -18.42 -0.83
N ASP A 55 -6.44 -18.93 0.25
CA ASP A 55 -7.86 -18.81 0.57
C ASP A 55 -8.29 -17.39 0.92
N TRP A 56 -7.36 -16.50 1.21
CA TRP A 56 -7.64 -15.08 1.41
C TRP A 56 -7.86 -14.33 0.09
N LEU A 57 -7.41 -14.90 -1.01
CA LEU A 57 -7.53 -14.32 -2.34
C LEU A 57 -8.77 -14.84 -3.07
N THR A 58 -9.46 -13.96 -3.76
CA THR A 58 -10.52 -14.35 -4.69
C THR A 58 -9.95 -15.12 -5.88
N THR A 59 -10.75 -15.93 -6.52
CA THR A 59 -10.37 -16.61 -7.77
C THR A 59 -9.93 -15.60 -8.84
N TYR A 60 -10.65 -14.49 -8.95
CA TYR A 60 -10.29 -13.38 -9.84
C TYR A 60 -8.87 -12.87 -9.58
N CYS A 61 -8.53 -12.60 -8.31
CA CYS A 61 -7.19 -12.12 -7.95
C CYS A 61 -6.09 -13.12 -8.31
N ARG A 62 -6.29 -14.39 -8.01
CA ARG A 62 -5.32 -15.45 -8.32
C ARG A 62 -5.09 -15.62 -9.82
N GLU A 63 -6.16 -15.62 -10.60
CA GLU A 63 -6.08 -15.74 -12.06
C GLU A 63 -5.38 -14.52 -12.67
N ARG A 64 -5.76 -13.31 -12.26
CA ARG A 64 -5.12 -12.08 -12.73
C ARG A 64 -3.65 -12.01 -12.35
N HIS A 65 -3.30 -12.39 -11.13
CA HIS A 65 -1.92 -12.42 -10.68
C HIS A 65 -1.08 -13.37 -11.53
N THR A 66 -1.57 -14.59 -11.76
CA THR A 66 -0.90 -15.58 -12.59
C THR A 66 -0.66 -15.07 -14.02
N GLU A 67 -1.66 -14.45 -14.64
CA GLU A 67 -1.52 -13.84 -15.97
C GLU A 67 -0.47 -12.73 -16.00
N ILE A 68 -0.47 -11.86 -14.99
CA ILE A 68 0.41 -10.69 -14.92
C ILE A 68 1.86 -11.10 -14.71
N ILE A 69 2.14 -12.06 -13.84
CA ILE A 69 3.51 -12.50 -13.55
C ILE A 69 4.10 -13.39 -14.65
N PHE A 70 3.26 -13.88 -15.58
CA PHE A 70 3.72 -14.73 -16.66
C PHE A 70 4.82 -14.05 -17.48
N LEU A 71 5.89 -14.78 -17.70
CA LEU A 71 7.04 -14.28 -18.48
C LEU A 71 6.68 -14.24 -19.96
N ARG A 72 6.84 -13.09 -20.60
CA ARG A 72 6.67 -12.94 -22.05
C ARG A 72 8.00 -13.13 -22.76
N GLU A 73 7.94 -13.69 -23.97
CA GLU A 73 9.13 -13.79 -24.83
C GLU A 73 9.75 -12.41 -25.09
N ASN A 74 11.07 -12.35 -25.07
CA ASN A 74 11.85 -11.13 -25.31
C ASN A 74 11.59 -9.96 -24.35
N GLU A 75 10.98 -10.22 -23.20
CA GLU A 75 10.75 -9.20 -22.19
C GLU A 75 11.94 -9.08 -21.22
N GLY A 76 12.55 -7.90 -21.15
CA GLY A 76 13.61 -7.61 -20.19
C GLY A 76 13.06 -7.47 -18.76
N LYS A 77 13.92 -7.67 -17.76
CA LYS A 77 13.56 -7.57 -16.34
C LYS A 77 12.87 -6.24 -15.98
N LYS A 78 13.40 -5.13 -16.46
CA LYS A 78 12.84 -3.78 -16.20
C LYS A 78 11.47 -3.61 -16.85
N GLN A 79 11.30 -4.06 -18.09
CA GLN A 79 10.01 -4.00 -18.80
C GLN A 79 8.95 -4.84 -18.08
N ARG A 80 9.34 -6.04 -17.62
CA ARG A 80 8.45 -6.92 -16.85
C ARG A 80 7.99 -6.24 -15.56
N GLN A 81 8.88 -5.65 -14.79
CA GLN A 81 8.54 -4.94 -13.56
C GLN A 81 7.59 -3.77 -13.82
N GLN A 82 7.83 -2.98 -14.86
CA GLN A 82 6.97 -1.87 -15.25
C GLN A 82 5.58 -2.34 -15.69
N ARG A 83 5.49 -3.41 -16.46
CA ARG A 83 4.23 -4.02 -16.90
C ARG A 83 3.44 -4.56 -15.71
N ILE A 84 4.07 -5.30 -14.82
CA ILE A 84 3.44 -5.84 -13.61
C ILE A 84 2.87 -4.70 -12.76
N LYS A 85 3.68 -3.67 -12.51
CA LYS A 85 3.25 -2.50 -11.73
C LYS A 85 2.07 -1.77 -12.37
N ALA A 86 2.13 -1.49 -13.67
CA ALA A 86 1.05 -0.81 -14.39
C ALA A 86 -0.26 -1.60 -14.34
N SER A 87 -0.21 -2.91 -14.52
CA SER A 87 -1.36 -3.80 -14.41
C SER A 87 -1.96 -3.78 -13.00
N TRP A 88 -1.13 -3.87 -11.97
CA TRP A 88 -1.59 -3.84 -10.59
C TRP A 88 -2.15 -2.48 -10.16
N MET A 89 -1.64 -1.38 -10.69
CA MET A 89 -2.23 -0.06 -10.44
C MET A 89 -3.69 0.02 -10.87
N ASN A 90 -4.02 -0.55 -12.02
CA ASN A 90 -5.42 -0.61 -12.48
C ASN A 90 -6.26 -1.59 -11.66
N ILE A 91 -5.74 -2.76 -11.34
CA ILE A 91 -6.45 -3.80 -10.57
C ILE A 91 -6.82 -3.30 -9.18
N VAL A 92 -5.91 -2.63 -8.49
CA VAL A 92 -6.18 -2.10 -7.14
C VAL A 92 -7.21 -0.96 -7.18
N LYS A 93 -7.20 -0.12 -8.21
CA LYS A 93 -8.24 0.91 -8.41
C LYS A 93 -9.63 0.31 -8.55
N ASP A 94 -9.75 -0.82 -9.22
CA ASP A 94 -11.01 -1.50 -9.50
C ASP A 94 -11.43 -2.49 -8.39
N ALA A 95 -10.65 -2.60 -7.31
CA ALA A 95 -10.88 -3.58 -6.24
C ALA A 95 -12.23 -3.39 -5.51
N GLY A 96 -12.82 -2.21 -5.55
CA GLY A 96 -14.14 -1.96 -5.01
C GLY A 96 -15.26 -2.66 -5.80
N SER A 97 -15.11 -2.82 -7.11
CA SER A 97 -16.07 -3.49 -8.01
C SER A 97 -15.63 -4.92 -8.36
N GLN A 98 -14.33 -5.20 -8.34
CA GLN A 98 -13.73 -6.52 -8.58
C GLN A 98 -12.89 -6.93 -7.37
N PRO A 99 -13.49 -7.54 -6.33
CA PRO A 99 -12.79 -7.85 -5.09
C PRO A 99 -11.59 -8.77 -5.30
N LEU A 100 -10.47 -8.42 -4.67
CA LEU A 100 -9.23 -9.19 -4.69
C LEU A 100 -9.09 -10.10 -3.48
N LEU A 101 -9.68 -9.70 -2.34
CA LEU A 101 -9.53 -10.34 -1.05
C LEU A 101 -10.88 -10.82 -0.51
N HIS A 102 -10.85 -11.95 0.17
CA HIS A 102 -11.94 -12.40 1.04
C HIS A 102 -11.72 -11.79 2.44
N LEU A 103 -12.25 -10.59 2.69
CA LEU A 103 -12.05 -9.86 3.93
C LEU A 103 -12.58 -10.59 5.17
N ASP A 104 -13.60 -11.41 5.00
CA ASP A 104 -14.17 -12.28 6.03
C ASP A 104 -13.21 -13.38 6.51
N ARG A 105 -12.21 -13.73 5.72
CA ARG A 105 -11.19 -14.73 6.04
C ARG A 105 -9.90 -14.14 6.57
N MET A 106 -9.68 -12.86 6.34
CA MET A 106 -8.49 -12.16 6.79
C MET A 106 -8.52 -11.90 8.29
N THR A 107 -7.36 -12.04 8.92
CA THR A 107 -7.16 -11.72 10.34
C THR A 107 -6.02 -10.72 10.52
N PRO A 108 -6.10 -9.82 11.51
CA PRO A 108 -4.99 -8.92 11.84
C PRO A 108 -3.69 -9.68 12.14
N ASP A 109 -3.77 -10.81 12.84
CA ASP A 109 -2.62 -11.64 13.18
C ASP A 109 -1.92 -12.19 11.93
N GLY A 110 -2.68 -12.64 10.92
CA GLY A 110 -2.11 -13.11 9.66
C GLY A 110 -1.39 -12.01 8.88
N VAL A 111 -1.93 -10.80 8.86
CA VAL A 111 -1.26 -9.64 8.26
C VAL A 111 0.01 -9.28 9.02
N MET A 112 -0.04 -9.29 10.36
CA MET A 112 1.13 -9.03 11.18
C MET A 112 2.21 -10.11 11.01
N GLN A 113 1.82 -11.37 10.79
CA GLN A 113 2.76 -12.43 10.44
C GLN A 113 3.52 -12.10 9.15
N TYR A 114 2.84 -11.67 8.11
CA TYR A 114 3.49 -11.21 6.88
C TYR A 114 4.48 -10.07 7.15
N ILE A 115 4.05 -9.04 7.87
CA ILE A 115 4.88 -7.86 8.15
C ILE A 115 6.14 -8.24 8.94
N ARG A 116 6.00 -9.12 9.93
CA ARG A 116 7.14 -9.60 10.76
C ARG A 116 8.16 -10.42 9.97
N LEU A 117 7.74 -11.10 8.90
CA LEU A 117 8.64 -11.86 8.03
C LEU A 117 9.46 -10.97 7.08
N GLN A 118 9.14 -9.70 6.98
CA GLN A 118 9.86 -8.79 6.11
C GLN A 118 11.20 -8.39 6.72
N ALA A 119 12.24 -8.49 5.91
CA ALA A 119 13.60 -8.11 6.28
C ALA A 119 14.27 -7.39 5.12
N ASN A 120 15.35 -6.66 5.42
CA ASN A 120 16.18 -6.07 4.40
C ASN A 120 16.87 -7.18 3.59
N GLN A 121 16.57 -7.26 2.31
CA GLN A 121 17.11 -8.31 1.43
C GLN A 121 18.64 -8.27 1.28
N ARG A 122 19.25 -7.09 1.43
CA ARG A 122 20.71 -6.94 1.33
C ARG A 122 21.46 -7.39 2.57
N THR A 123 20.90 -7.15 3.75
CA THR A 123 21.58 -7.36 5.03
C THR A 123 20.98 -8.48 5.88
N GLY A 124 19.79 -8.97 5.55
CA GLY A 124 19.03 -9.92 6.37
C GLY A 124 18.54 -9.36 7.72
N LYS A 125 18.73 -8.04 7.97
CA LYS A 125 18.36 -7.37 9.20
C LYS A 125 16.93 -6.81 9.12
N TYR A 126 16.41 -6.40 10.27
CA TYR A 126 15.11 -5.74 10.35
C TYR A 126 15.07 -4.48 9.47
N LEU A 127 13.89 -4.23 8.92
CA LEU A 127 13.61 -2.98 8.22
C LEU A 127 13.51 -1.81 9.22
N SER A 128 13.59 -0.59 8.71
CA SER A 128 13.28 0.60 9.51
C SER A 128 11.80 0.63 9.90
N ALA A 129 11.48 1.30 10.99
CA ALA A 129 10.08 1.54 11.40
C ALA A 129 9.26 2.19 10.29
N SER A 130 9.85 3.12 9.54
CA SER A 130 9.20 3.77 8.38
C SER A 130 8.84 2.77 7.28
N SER A 131 9.71 1.78 7.00
CA SER A 131 9.44 0.74 6.01
C SER A 131 8.30 -0.19 6.44
N TYR A 132 8.26 -0.59 7.70
CA TYR A 132 7.15 -1.39 8.25
C TYR A 132 5.83 -0.62 8.19
N ASN A 133 5.84 0.66 8.55
CA ASN A 133 4.66 1.52 8.46
C ASN A 133 4.19 1.70 7.01
N GLY A 134 5.10 1.78 6.05
CA GLY A 134 4.75 1.83 4.62
C GLY A 134 4.00 0.58 4.16
N LYS A 135 4.47 -0.60 4.54
CA LYS A 135 3.80 -1.88 4.24
C LYS A 135 2.41 -1.97 4.88
N ARG A 136 2.33 -1.63 6.15
CA ARG A 136 1.07 -1.60 6.89
C ARG A 136 0.06 -0.64 6.26
N SER A 137 0.48 0.56 5.89
CA SER A 137 -0.37 1.56 5.24
C SER A 137 -0.88 1.10 3.88
N ALA A 138 -0.05 0.43 3.10
CA ALA A 138 -0.42 -0.12 1.80
C ALA A 138 -1.49 -1.21 1.93
N ILE A 139 -1.32 -2.14 2.88
CA ILE A 139 -2.30 -3.20 3.14
C ILE A 139 -3.62 -2.61 3.66
N HIS A 140 -3.53 -1.65 4.57
CA HIS A 140 -4.71 -0.94 5.07
C HIS A 140 -5.47 -0.20 3.95
N HIS A 141 -4.75 0.43 3.03
CA HIS A 141 -5.34 1.05 1.85
C HIS A 141 -6.09 0.02 0.99
N LEU A 142 -5.48 -1.12 0.72
CA LEU A 142 -6.11 -2.21 -0.06
C LEU A 142 -7.40 -2.69 0.60
N VAL A 143 -7.37 -2.96 1.90
CA VAL A 143 -8.56 -3.36 2.67
C VAL A 143 -9.65 -2.28 2.61
N ARG A 144 -9.28 -1.01 2.75
CA ARG A 144 -10.21 0.12 2.71
C ARG A 144 -10.90 0.27 1.35
N VAL A 145 -10.20 0.03 0.25
CA VAL A 145 -10.78 0.07 -1.09
C VAL A 145 -11.86 -1.00 -1.26
N HIS A 146 -11.67 -2.19 -0.67
CA HIS A 146 -12.67 -3.27 -0.72
C HIS A 146 -13.93 -2.93 0.07
N TRP A 147 -13.79 -2.28 1.23
CA TRP A 147 -14.92 -2.03 2.12
C TRP A 147 -15.69 -0.76 1.79
N GLY A 148 -15.13 0.12 0.97
CA GLY A 148 -15.69 1.44 0.79
C GLY A 148 -15.68 2.25 2.10
N ASN A 149 -16.38 3.38 2.11
CA ASN A 149 -16.33 4.34 3.23
C ASN A 149 -17.18 3.95 4.47
N GLY A 150 -17.79 2.76 4.51
CA GLY A 150 -18.83 2.41 5.49
C GLY A 150 -18.46 1.43 6.59
N GLN A 151 -17.35 0.71 6.52
CA GLN A 151 -17.03 -0.33 7.52
C GLN A 151 -15.71 -0.03 8.25
N ARG A 152 -15.81 0.18 9.56
CA ARG A 152 -14.73 0.62 10.45
C ARG A 152 -14.01 -0.52 11.19
N ALA A 153 -14.54 -1.74 11.15
CA ALA A 153 -14.13 -2.81 12.06
C ALA A 153 -12.63 -3.14 12.04
N TRP A 154 -11.98 -3.00 10.88
CA TRP A 154 -10.56 -3.30 10.74
C TRP A 154 -9.62 -2.16 11.11
N SER A 155 -10.11 -0.91 11.08
CA SER A 155 -9.27 0.26 11.35
C SER A 155 -8.95 0.45 12.82
N GLU A 156 -9.74 -0.14 13.72
CA GLU A 156 -9.56 -0.02 15.16
C GLU A 156 -8.61 -1.07 15.74
N GLU A 157 -8.51 -2.24 15.08
CA GLU A 157 -7.63 -3.35 15.51
C GLU A 157 -6.25 -3.31 14.86
N PHE A 158 -6.07 -2.50 13.83
CA PHE A 158 -4.87 -2.42 12.99
C PHE A 158 -4.14 -1.08 13.16
#